data_c3f5c26092c27a73547ec0a178bbf249
#
_entry.id   c3f5c26092c27a73547ec0a178bbf249
#
_cell.length_a   1.000
_cell.length_b   1.000
_cell.length_c   1.000
_cell.angle_alpha   90.00
_cell.angle_beta   90.00
_cell.angle_gamma   90.00
#
_symmetry.space_group_name_H-M   'P 1'
#
loop_
_entity.id
_entity.type
_entity.pdbx_description
1 polymer ?
#
loop_
_entity_poly.entity_id
_entity_poly.type
_entity_poly.pdbx_seq_one_letter_code
_entity_poly.pdbx_strand_id
1 'polypeptide(L)'
;MNGNGLKDECFVSLGFEKTSQSLDNFAVAYGLIAGTDFYVKDGQVKYGAYDPEFKDFVAEMAKWYSEGLLDPEFSTQDSKQFSSKMVNDVGGAYYGSLSGNMVHSSPLGRMIRNMTW
;
A
#
# COMPACT_ATOMS: atom_id res chain seq x y z
N MET A 1 6.64 -15.79 2.34
CA MET A 1 6.18 -16.72 3.40
C MET A 1 7.24 -16.74 4.48
N ASN A 2 6.85 -16.38 5.69
CA ASN A 2 7.78 -16.24 6.82
C ASN A 2 8.16 -17.58 7.49
N GLY A 3 7.58 -18.70 7.04
CA GLY A 3 7.89 -20.05 7.53
C GLY A 3 7.33 -20.41 8.90
N ASN A 4 6.41 -19.60 9.44
CA ASN A 4 5.79 -19.85 10.76
C ASN A 4 4.66 -20.91 10.72
N GLY A 5 4.29 -21.40 9.51
CA GLY A 5 3.24 -22.38 9.30
C GLY A 5 1.81 -21.83 9.32
N LEU A 6 1.64 -20.52 9.49
CA LEU A 6 0.36 -19.84 9.42
C LEU A 6 0.11 -19.35 7.98
N LYS A 7 -1.16 -19.22 7.61
CA LYS A 7 -1.57 -18.60 6.33
C LYS A 7 -2.09 -17.18 6.62
N ASP A 8 -1.24 -16.37 7.21
CA ASP A 8 -1.52 -15.00 7.62
C ASP A 8 -0.78 -13.96 6.77
N GLU A 9 0.02 -14.42 5.81
CA GLU A 9 0.75 -13.53 4.92
C GLU A 9 -0.12 -13.02 3.78
N CYS A 10 0.09 -11.75 3.44
CA CYS A 10 -0.39 -11.13 2.21
C CYS A 10 0.80 -10.68 1.34
N PHE A 11 0.61 -10.64 0.02
CA PHE A 11 1.67 -10.20 -0.87
C PHE A 11 1.92 -8.69 -0.75
N VAL A 12 0.84 -7.90 -0.71
CA VAL A 12 0.91 -6.44 -0.58
C VAL A 12 0.11 -5.99 0.63
N SER A 13 0.76 -5.34 1.58
CA SER A 13 0.09 -4.66 2.68
C SER A 13 -0.03 -3.17 2.38
N LEU A 14 -1.21 -2.62 2.65
CA LEU A 14 -1.58 -1.24 2.36
C LEU A 14 -2.22 -0.60 3.59
N GLY A 15 -2.04 0.71 3.74
CA GLY A 15 -2.77 1.51 4.73
C GLY A 15 -3.99 2.19 4.11
N PHE A 16 -5.04 2.41 4.90
CA PHE A 16 -6.25 3.09 4.46
C PHE A 16 -6.11 4.61 4.39
N GLU A 17 -5.28 5.19 5.24
CA GLU A 17 -5.06 6.63 5.22
C GLU A 17 -4.53 7.08 3.85
N LYS A 18 -4.92 8.29 3.41
CA LYS A 18 -4.37 8.98 2.21
C LYS A 18 -2.88 9.29 2.41
N THR A 19 -2.12 8.24 2.60
CA THR A 19 -0.69 8.27 2.84
C THR A 19 0.04 7.60 1.67
N SER A 20 1.34 7.57 1.75
CA SER A 20 2.17 6.84 0.78
C SER A 20 1.90 5.32 0.72
N GLN A 21 1.03 4.78 1.58
CA GLN A 21 0.67 3.36 1.59
C GLN A 21 -0.74 3.07 1.08
N SER A 22 -1.46 4.06 0.55
CA SER A 22 -2.83 3.87 0.08
C SER A 22 -2.90 3.13 -1.26
N LEU A 23 -4.06 2.51 -1.51
CA LEU A 23 -4.35 1.82 -2.77
C LEU A 23 -4.22 2.73 -3.99
N ASP A 24 -4.54 4.03 -3.83
CA ASP A 24 -4.46 5.04 -4.90
C ASP A 24 -3.06 5.16 -5.53
N ASN A 25 -2.01 4.78 -4.82
CA ASN A 25 -0.66 4.81 -5.36
C ASN A 25 -0.44 3.84 -6.53
N PHE A 26 -1.25 2.79 -6.62
CA PHE A 26 -1.24 1.87 -7.75
C PHE A 26 -2.01 2.42 -8.97
N ALA A 27 -2.88 3.39 -8.77
CA ALA A 27 -3.67 4.00 -9.84
C ALA A 27 -2.80 4.65 -10.92
N VAL A 28 -1.62 5.13 -10.55
CA VAL A 28 -0.65 5.73 -11.50
C VAL A 28 -0.22 4.73 -12.57
N ALA A 29 -0.12 3.44 -12.26
CA ALA A 29 0.22 2.39 -13.22
C ALA A 29 -0.84 2.22 -14.32
N TYR A 30 -2.07 2.70 -14.07
CA TYR A 30 -3.19 2.72 -15.03
C TYR A 30 -3.33 4.06 -15.76
N GLY A 31 -2.36 4.95 -15.60
CA GLY A 31 -2.40 6.30 -16.19
C GLY A 31 -3.30 7.29 -15.46
N LEU A 32 -3.79 6.91 -14.28
CA LEU A 32 -4.61 7.77 -13.42
C LEU A 32 -3.71 8.75 -12.66
N ILE A 33 -3.83 10.04 -12.96
CA ILE A 33 -2.93 11.07 -12.41
C ILE A 33 -3.26 11.36 -10.93
N ALA A 34 -4.52 11.25 -10.56
CA ALA A 34 -5.01 11.71 -9.27
C ALA A 34 -5.81 10.68 -8.48
N GLY A 35 -5.88 9.40 -8.92
CA GLY A 35 -6.68 8.40 -8.25
C GLY A 35 -8.12 8.88 -8.03
N THR A 36 -8.49 9.13 -6.79
CA THR A 36 -9.81 9.66 -6.40
C THR A 36 -9.82 11.18 -6.15
N ASP A 37 -8.80 11.91 -6.56
CA ASP A 37 -8.70 13.36 -6.38
C ASP A 37 -9.00 14.15 -7.65
N PHE A 38 -9.13 15.48 -7.52
CA PHE A 38 -9.26 16.39 -8.65
C PHE A 38 -7.89 16.74 -9.24
N TYR A 39 -7.84 16.88 -10.55
CA TYR A 39 -6.66 17.29 -11.27
C TYR A 39 -7.00 18.19 -12.46
N VAL A 40 -6.02 18.89 -13.00
CA VAL A 40 -6.18 19.73 -14.19
C VAL A 40 -5.46 19.10 -15.36
N LYS A 41 -6.20 18.88 -16.47
CA LYS A 41 -5.65 18.42 -17.74
C LYS A 41 -6.23 19.26 -18.86
N ASP A 42 -5.36 19.79 -19.71
CA ASP A 42 -5.72 20.64 -20.85
C ASP A 42 -6.59 21.86 -20.45
N GLY A 43 -6.29 22.46 -19.29
CA GLY A 43 -7.03 23.60 -18.76
C GLY A 43 -8.42 23.28 -18.17
N GLN A 44 -8.78 22.01 -18.10
CA GLN A 44 -10.06 21.55 -17.50
C GLN A 44 -9.83 20.84 -16.19
N VAL A 45 -10.70 21.10 -15.21
CA VAL A 45 -10.73 20.35 -13.97
C VAL A 45 -11.42 19.02 -14.22
N LYS A 46 -10.75 17.94 -13.84
CA LYS A 46 -11.23 16.55 -13.93
C LYS A 46 -11.21 15.90 -12.54
N TYR A 47 -11.98 14.86 -12.39
CA TYR A 47 -12.01 14.03 -11.19
C TYR A 47 -11.60 12.61 -11.58
N GLY A 48 -10.51 12.11 -10.99
CA GLY A 48 -9.87 10.86 -11.42
C GLY A 48 -10.80 9.65 -11.37
N ALA A 49 -11.73 9.58 -10.43
CA ALA A 49 -12.69 8.47 -10.36
C ALA A 49 -13.70 8.42 -11.54
N TYR A 50 -13.79 9.48 -12.35
CA TYR A 50 -14.58 9.49 -13.59
C TYR A 50 -13.76 9.15 -14.84
N ASP A 51 -12.44 8.98 -14.71
CA ASP A 51 -11.63 8.53 -15.83
C ASP A 51 -12.00 7.09 -16.22
N PRO A 52 -12.11 6.77 -17.52
CA PRO A 52 -12.49 5.42 -17.98
C PRO A 52 -11.59 4.31 -17.40
N GLU A 53 -10.30 4.60 -17.26
CA GLU A 53 -9.27 3.69 -16.75
C GLU A 53 -9.46 3.36 -15.27
N PHE A 54 -10.22 4.20 -14.54
CA PHE A 54 -10.49 3.96 -13.11
C PHE A 54 -11.29 2.67 -12.89
N LYS A 55 -12.18 2.33 -13.80
CA LYS A 55 -12.94 1.08 -13.74
C LYS A 55 -12.02 -0.14 -13.85
N ASP A 56 -11.06 -0.11 -14.75
CA ASP A 56 -10.11 -1.21 -14.94
C ASP A 56 -9.17 -1.35 -13.74
N PHE A 57 -8.72 -0.24 -13.19
CA PHE A 57 -7.97 -0.21 -11.94
C PHE A 57 -8.73 -0.87 -10.79
N VAL A 58 -9.98 -0.46 -10.56
CA VAL A 58 -10.80 -1.03 -9.47
C VAL A 58 -11.07 -2.51 -9.69
N ALA A 59 -11.34 -2.93 -10.92
CA ALA A 59 -11.57 -4.34 -11.26
C ALA A 59 -10.34 -5.21 -10.94
N GLU A 60 -9.14 -4.74 -11.29
CA GLU A 60 -7.90 -5.46 -10.99
C GLU A 60 -7.60 -5.50 -9.48
N MET A 61 -7.84 -4.40 -8.77
CA MET A 61 -7.67 -4.37 -7.30
C MET A 61 -8.65 -5.31 -6.60
N ALA A 62 -9.90 -5.38 -7.08
CA ALA A 62 -10.90 -6.33 -6.57
C ALA A 62 -10.48 -7.79 -6.81
N LYS A 63 -9.90 -8.06 -7.97
CA LYS A 63 -9.32 -9.38 -8.28
C LYS A 63 -8.18 -9.72 -7.32
N TRP A 64 -7.21 -8.84 -7.14
CA TRP A 64 -6.10 -9.04 -6.20
C TRP A 64 -6.59 -9.28 -4.78
N TYR A 65 -7.62 -8.56 -4.37
CA TYR A 65 -8.25 -8.78 -3.07
C TYR A 65 -8.87 -10.18 -2.95
N SER A 66 -9.61 -10.62 -3.97
CA SER A 66 -10.24 -11.95 -3.99
C SER A 66 -9.24 -13.10 -4.05
N GLU A 67 -8.06 -12.88 -4.63
CA GLU A 67 -6.95 -13.83 -4.72
C GLU A 67 -6.08 -13.85 -3.44
N GLY A 68 -6.36 -12.99 -2.46
CA GLY A 68 -5.59 -12.87 -1.22
C GLY A 68 -4.23 -12.21 -1.40
N LEU A 69 -4.01 -11.49 -2.51
CA LEU A 69 -2.77 -10.75 -2.76
C LEU A 69 -2.72 -9.44 -1.99
N LEU A 70 -3.88 -8.79 -1.78
CA LEU A 70 -3.99 -7.61 -0.95
C LEU A 70 -4.29 -8.01 0.50
N ASP A 71 -3.78 -7.21 1.43
CA ASP A 71 -4.09 -7.34 2.84
C ASP A 71 -5.61 -7.20 3.06
N PRO A 72 -6.30 -8.22 3.62
CA PRO A 72 -7.74 -8.17 3.80
C PRO A 72 -8.19 -7.05 4.75
N GLU A 73 -7.31 -6.59 5.61
CA GLU A 73 -7.59 -5.50 6.56
C GLU A 73 -7.17 -4.12 6.04
N PHE A 74 -6.76 -4.00 4.76
CA PHE A 74 -6.24 -2.74 4.20
C PHE A 74 -7.14 -1.54 4.42
N SER A 75 -8.47 -1.75 4.49
CA SER A 75 -9.46 -0.67 4.64
C SER A 75 -9.69 -0.24 6.10
N THR A 76 -9.18 -0.97 7.06
CA THR A 76 -9.47 -0.74 8.49
C THR A 76 -8.22 -0.59 9.35
N GLN A 77 -7.06 -1.01 8.84
CA GLN A 77 -5.82 -0.95 9.61
C GLN A 77 -5.26 0.46 9.71
N ASP A 78 -4.76 0.79 10.89
CA ASP A 78 -4.01 2.00 11.15
C ASP A 78 -2.51 1.85 10.84
N SER A 79 -1.76 2.96 10.91
CA SER A 79 -0.31 2.96 10.64
C SER A 79 0.49 2.09 11.62
N LYS A 80 0.00 1.84 12.84
CA LYS A 80 0.68 0.99 13.82
C LYS A 80 0.49 -0.47 13.47
N GLN A 81 -0.74 -0.86 13.10
CA GLN A 81 -1.06 -2.21 12.65
C GLN A 81 -0.28 -2.56 11.37
N PHE A 82 -0.25 -1.63 10.41
CA PHE A 82 0.56 -1.76 9.19
C PHE A 82 2.04 -1.98 9.52
N SER A 83 2.62 -1.12 10.36
CA SER A 83 4.03 -1.25 10.76
C SER A 83 4.31 -2.57 11.50
N SER A 84 3.39 -3.01 12.34
CA SER A 84 3.50 -4.30 13.05
C SER A 84 3.53 -5.47 12.08
N LYS A 85 2.66 -5.48 11.07
CA LYS A 85 2.64 -6.53 10.02
C LYS A 85 3.96 -6.58 9.25
N MET A 86 4.54 -5.41 8.91
CA MET A 86 5.82 -5.35 8.22
C MET A 86 6.98 -5.88 9.07
N VAL A 87 7.00 -5.56 10.36
CA VAL A 87 8.07 -6.03 11.28
C VAL A 87 7.96 -7.53 11.57
N ASN A 88 6.77 -8.09 11.52
CA ASN A 88 6.49 -9.51 11.77
C ASN A 88 6.49 -10.37 10.50
N ASP A 89 6.97 -9.84 9.37
CA ASP A 89 7.06 -10.55 8.11
C ASP A 89 5.71 -11.08 7.56
N VAL A 90 4.60 -10.42 7.90
CA VAL A 90 3.25 -10.75 7.39
C VAL A 90 3.04 -10.20 5.98
N GLY A 91 3.58 -9.01 5.69
CA GLY A 91 3.52 -8.40 4.36
C GLY A 91 4.75 -8.69 3.52
N GLY A 92 4.59 -9.19 2.31
CA GLY A 92 5.68 -9.48 1.39
C GLY A 92 6.24 -8.24 0.68
N ALA A 93 5.38 -7.26 0.43
CA ALA A 93 5.75 -5.99 -0.21
C ALA A 93 4.86 -4.85 0.28
N TYR A 94 5.36 -3.64 0.16
CA TYR A 94 4.57 -2.43 0.38
C TYR A 94 5.12 -1.25 -0.44
N TYR A 95 4.27 -0.29 -0.69
CA TYR A 95 4.65 0.98 -1.29
C TYR A 95 4.81 2.04 -0.19
N GLY A 96 5.91 2.77 -0.19
CA GLY A 96 6.15 3.80 0.83
C GLY A 96 7.43 4.59 0.64
N SER A 97 7.62 5.63 1.45
CA SER A 97 8.83 6.43 1.43
C SER A 97 9.98 5.76 2.20
N LEU A 98 11.22 6.02 1.77
CA LEU A 98 12.43 5.51 2.43
C LEU A 98 12.56 5.94 3.90
N SER A 99 12.09 7.15 4.22
CA SER A 99 12.14 7.71 5.57
C SER A 99 11.04 7.20 6.52
N GLY A 100 10.08 6.45 5.99
CA GLY A 100 8.96 5.91 6.76
C GLY A 100 9.22 4.48 7.26
N ASN A 101 8.24 3.62 7.03
CA ASN A 101 8.25 2.24 7.54
C ASN A 101 9.42 1.38 7.06
N MET A 102 10.08 1.74 5.94
CA MET A 102 11.24 1.00 5.44
C MET A 102 12.41 1.03 6.44
N VAL A 103 12.61 2.14 7.15
CA VAL A 103 13.65 2.22 8.20
C VAL A 103 13.31 1.33 9.39
N HIS A 104 12.01 1.15 9.69
CA HIS A 104 11.57 0.32 10.82
C HIS A 104 11.53 -1.17 10.51
N SER A 105 11.21 -1.55 9.29
CA SER A 105 11.03 -2.96 8.87
C SER A 105 12.29 -3.59 8.30
N SER A 106 13.22 -2.81 7.75
CA SER A 106 14.45 -3.34 7.15
C SER A 106 15.45 -3.86 8.19
N PRO A 107 16.36 -4.77 7.80
CA PRO A 107 17.50 -5.17 8.63
C PRO A 107 18.34 -3.97 9.09
N LEU A 108 18.49 -2.95 8.23
CA LEU A 108 19.16 -1.70 8.54
C LEU A 108 18.44 -0.90 9.64
N GLY A 109 17.12 -0.82 9.59
CA GLY A 109 16.33 -0.17 10.64
C GLY A 109 16.39 -0.91 11.98
N ARG A 110 16.45 -2.24 11.97
CA ARG A 110 16.71 -3.05 13.16
C ARG A 110 18.10 -2.75 13.76
N MET A 111 19.10 -2.61 12.89
CA MET A 111 20.47 -2.27 13.32
C MET A 111 20.55 -0.87 13.94
N ILE A 112 19.89 0.13 13.33
CA ILE A 112 19.85 1.51 13.84
C ILE A 112 19.16 1.58 15.22
N ARG A 113 18.05 0.86 15.42
CA ARG A 113 17.37 0.83 16.74
C ARG A 113 18.20 0.22 17.86
N ASN A 114 19.11 -0.68 17.52
CA ASN A 114 19.96 -1.37 18.49
C ASN A 114 21.30 -0.65 18.74
N MET A 115 21.57 0.45 18.04
CA MET A 115 22.69 1.33 18.33
C MET A 115 22.33 2.17 19.56
N THR A 116 22.79 1.77 20.71
CA THR A 116 22.79 2.61 21.93
C THR A 116 23.86 3.68 21.78
N TRP A 117 23.43 4.94 21.83
CA TRP A 117 24.28 6.12 21.88
C TRP A 117 24.74 6.36 23.34
#